data_6aed5f3eb68179c08d8a66bc3eebaa9b
#
_entry.id   6aed5f3eb68179c08d8a66bc3eebaa9b
#
_cell.length_a   1.000
_cell.length_b   1.000
_cell.length_c   1.000
_cell.angle_alpha   90.00
_cell.angle_beta   90.00
_cell.angle_gamma   90.00
#
_symmetry.space_group_name_H-M   'P 1'
#
loop_
_entity.id
_entity.type
_entity.pdbx_description
1 polymer ?
#
loop_
_entity_poly.entity_id
_entity_poly.type
_entity_poly.pdbx_seq_one_letter_code
_entity_poly.pdbx_strand_id
1 'polypeptide(L)'
;MCIRDRTDAGQQSVKELYEKGIEVSIRNQKSYRQSDAAAAWTEKKLTAPDWAAIDDAAISSYINDDTSSPEGYTDPWKPEYNSDPTTSITVKWDEGASNEEKLERIITQKWIANFPLSTEPWADYRRTGYPKLFRPKQNLAPSIIDTQLGPRRLLYNETELSSNTVEVNNAIQLLKAESSEVKGDGDTGGTRLWWDRKDKGNF
;
A
#
# COMPACT_ATOMS: atom_id res chain seq x y z
N MET A 1 8.38 0.74 10.37
CA MET A 1 9.73 0.36 10.84
C MET A 1 10.72 1.33 10.24
N CYS A 2 11.35 2.17 11.06
CA CYS A 2 12.33 3.15 10.59
C CYS A 2 13.64 2.43 10.33
N ILE A 3 14.04 2.32 9.07
CA ILE A 3 15.32 1.69 8.65
C ILE A 3 16.52 2.59 9.01
N ARG A 4 16.29 3.75 9.64
CA ARG A 4 17.26 4.84 9.76
C ARG A 4 18.20 4.77 10.99
N ASP A 5 17.98 3.88 11.94
CA ASP A 5 18.54 4.08 13.29
C ASP A 5 19.58 3.07 13.78
N ARG A 6 20.29 2.37 12.91
CA ARG A 6 21.37 1.51 13.39
C ARG A 6 22.66 1.66 12.59
N THR A 7 23.58 2.41 13.14
CA THR A 7 24.97 2.52 12.70
C THR A 7 25.89 1.71 13.62
N ASP A 8 25.80 0.37 13.64
CA ASP A 8 26.73 -0.46 14.39
C ASP A 8 27.28 -1.61 13.53
N ALA A 9 28.54 -1.95 13.75
CA ALA A 9 29.23 -3.05 13.07
C ALA A 9 28.47 -4.37 13.27
N GLY A 10 27.89 -4.86 12.19
CA GLY A 10 27.01 -6.05 12.17
C GLY A 10 25.64 -5.80 11.55
N GLN A 11 25.41 -4.64 10.96
CA GLN A 11 24.14 -4.28 10.33
C GLN A 11 23.97 -4.92 8.96
N GLN A 12 22.75 -5.44 8.76
CA GLN A 12 22.29 -5.84 7.44
C GLN A 12 22.09 -4.61 6.57
N SER A 13 22.50 -4.70 5.31
CA SER A 13 22.22 -3.68 4.30
C SER A 13 20.72 -3.56 4.05
N VAL A 14 20.27 -2.44 3.45
CA VAL A 14 18.87 -2.26 3.05
C VAL A 14 18.42 -3.39 2.12
N LYS A 15 19.30 -3.82 1.21
CA LYS A 15 19.07 -4.98 0.34
C LYS A 15 18.78 -6.26 1.14
N GLU A 16 19.65 -6.62 2.06
CA GLU A 16 19.49 -7.84 2.86
C GLU A 16 18.21 -7.81 3.69
N LEU A 17 17.85 -6.67 4.26
CA LEU A 17 16.59 -6.50 5.00
C LEU A 17 15.37 -6.62 4.09
N TYR A 18 15.44 -6.07 2.89
CA TYR A 18 14.39 -6.16 1.89
C TYR A 18 14.17 -7.61 1.44
N GLU A 19 15.23 -8.29 1.01
CA GLU A 19 15.19 -9.68 0.55
C GLU A 19 14.72 -10.62 1.67
N LYS A 20 15.24 -10.42 2.90
CA LYS A 20 14.83 -11.19 4.07
C LYS A 20 13.37 -10.94 4.45
N GLY A 21 12.89 -9.73 4.31
CA GLY A 21 11.48 -9.36 4.54
C GLY A 21 10.54 -10.13 3.61
N ILE A 22 10.87 -10.22 2.32
CA ILE A 22 10.11 -11.00 1.33
C ILE A 22 10.12 -12.50 1.70
N GLU A 23 11.29 -13.06 1.95
CA GLU A 23 11.43 -14.47 2.32
C GLU A 23 10.57 -14.82 3.55
N VAL A 24 10.71 -14.05 4.63
CA VAL A 24 9.97 -14.28 5.88
C VAL A 24 8.46 -14.15 5.66
N SER A 25 8.03 -13.16 4.87
CA SER A 25 6.62 -12.97 4.54
C SER A 25 6.04 -14.17 3.80
N ILE A 26 6.71 -14.64 2.75
CA ILE A 26 6.25 -15.80 1.96
C ILE A 26 6.17 -17.05 2.85
N ARG A 27 7.20 -17.32 3.67
CA ARG A 27 7.22 -18.48 4.58
C ARG A 27 6.11 -18.41 5.62
N ASN A 28 5.87 -17.26 6.21
CA ASN A 28 4.80 -17.05 7.18
C ASN A 28 3.43 -17.25 6.56
N GLN A 29 3.18 -16.69 5.39
CA GLN A 29 1.91 -16.86 4.66
C GLN A 29 1.70 -18.32 4.23
N LYS A 30 2.75 -18.98 3.77
CA LYS A 30 2.70 -20.42 3.46
C LYS A 30 2.31 -21.22 4.70
N SER A 31 3.01 -21.05 5.81
CA SER A 31 2.76 -21.78 7.07
C SER A 31 1.34 -21.55 7.58
N TYR A 32 0.90 -20.28 7.62
CA TYR A 32 -0.45 -19.93 8.06
C TYR A 32 -1.53 -20.59 7.18
N ARG A 33 -1.39 -20.51 5.85
CA ARG A 33 -2.37 -21.05 4.92
C ARG A 33 -2.39 -22.58 4.88
N GLN A 34 -1.25 -23.23 5.11
CA GLN A 34 -1.18 -24.69 5.24
C GLN A 34 -1.88 -25.17 6.49
N SER A 35 -1.76 -24.47 7.63
CA SER A 35 -2.35 -24.90 8.91
C SER A 35 -3.86 -24.73 8.95
N ASP A 36 -4.36 -23.57 8.49
CA ASP A 36 -5.77 -23.23 8.70
C ASP A 36 -6.67 -23.47 7.47
N ALA A 37 -6.09 -23.49 6.27
CA ALA A 37 -6.87 -23.52 5.06
C ALA A 37 -7.17 -24.93 4.54
N ALA A 38 -6.48 -25.99 4.98
CA ALA A 38 -6.69 -27.34 4.45
C ALA A 38 -8.14 -27.82 4.62
N ALA A 39 -8.72 -27.60 5.79
CA ALA A 39 -10.13 -27.95 6.06
C ALA A 39 -11.10 -27.06 5.25
N ALA A 40 -10.85 -25.76 5.18
CA ALA A 40 -11.69 -24.79 4.44
C ALA A 40 -11.67 -25.04 2.92
N TRP A 41 -10.53 -25.40 2.35
CA TRP A 41 -10.42 -25.74 0.93
C TRP A 41 -11.27 -26.99 0.60
N THR A 42 -11.18 -28.00 1.46
CA THR A 42 -11.96 -29.24 1.31
C THR A 42 -13.46 -29.00 1.46
N GLU A 43 -13.87 -28.23 2.48
CA GLU A 43 -15.27 -27.88 2.71
C GLU A 43 -15.89 -27.12 1.55
N LYS A 44 -15.14 -26.16 1.00
CA LYS A 44 -15.60 -25.34 -0.14
C LYS A 44 -15.38 -25.98 -1.50
N LYS A 45 -14.89 -27.21 -1.57
CA LYS A 45 -14.56 -27.93 -2.81
C LYS A 45 -13.61 -27.15 -3.73
N LEU A 46 -12.68 -26.39 -3.14
CA LEU A 46 -11.65 -25.67 -3.87
C LEU A 46 -10.39 -26.52 -3.97
N THR A 47 -9.64 -26.35 -5.06
CA THR A 47 -8.32 -26.97 -5.19
C THR A 47 -7.31 -26.18 -4.36
N ALA A 48 -6.67 -26.84 -3.40
CA ALA A 48 -5.60 -26.24 -2.65
C ALA A 48 -4.40 -25.94 -3.57
N PRO A 49 -3.69 -24.82 -3.37
CA PRO A 49 -2.44 -24.56 -4.07
C PRO A 49 -1.41 -25.66 -3.79
N ASP A 50 -0.50 -25.89 -4.72
CA ASP A 50 0.66 -26.74 -4.48
C ASP A 50 1.67 -26.01 -3.56
N TRP A 51 1.51 -26.22 -2.27
CA TRP A 51 2.38 -25.61 -1.27
C TRP A 51 3.84 -26.12 -1.34
N ALA A 52 4.06 -27.30 -1.90
CA ALA A 52 5.40 -27.86 -2.08
C ALA A 52 6.20 -27.07 -3.13
N ALA A 53 5.51 -26.56 -4.15
CA ALA A 53 6.11 -25.74 -5.19
C ALA A 53 6.63 -24.39 -4.66
N ILE A 54 6.20 -23.94 -3.47
CA ILE A 54 6.73 -22.75 -2.80
C ILE A 54 7.92 -23.18 -1.92
N ASP A 55 8.99 -23.58 -2.54
CA ASP A 55 10.25 -23.98 -1.90
C ASP A 55 11.29 -22.85 -1.89
N ASP A 56 12.49 -23.13 -1.42
CA ASP A 56 13.58 -22.15 -1.33
C ASP A 56 14.03 -21.67 -2.71
N ALA A 57 13.96 -22.52 -3.71
CA ALA A 57 14.31 -22.16 -5.07
C ALA A 57 13.27 -21.21 -5.68
N ALA A 58 11.97 -21.47 -5.46
CA ALA A 58 10.90 -20.58 -5.90
C ALA A 58 10.97 -19.21 -5.20
N ILE A 59 11.23 -19.18 -3.89
CA ILE A 59 11.41 -17.93 -3.13
C ILE A 59 12.62 -17.16 -3.67
N SER A 60 13.75 -17.83 -3.89
CA SER A 60 14.95 -17.20 -4.45
C SER A 60 14.72 -16.68 -5.86
N SER A 61 14.00 -17.43 -6.70
CA SER A 61 13.61 -16.99 -8.05
C SER A 61 12.75 -15.74 -8.02
N TYR A 62 11.77 -15.68 -7.12
CA TYR A 62 10.92 -14.49 -6.95
C TYR A 62 11.72 -13.27 -6.51
N ILE A 63 12.59 -13.40 -5.50
CA ILE A 63 13.43 -12.29 -5.00
C ILE A 63 14.36 -11.74 -6.08
N ASN A 64 14.85 -12.60 -6.99
CA ASN A 64 15.78 -12.24 -8.05
C ASN A 64 15.11 -11.92 -9.39
N ASP A 65 13.78 -11.84 -9.42
CA ASP A 65 13.05 -11.53 -10.65
C ASP A 65 13.23 -10.06 -11.05
N ASP A 66 13.92 -9.86 -12.14
CA ASP A 66 14.18 -8.56 -12.78
C ASP A 66 13.41 -8.36 -14.09
N THR A 67 12.47 -9.25 -14.40
CA THR A 67 11.71 -9.25 -15.64
C THR A 67 10.22 -8.97 -15.42
N SER A 68 9.64 -9.53 -14.36
CA SER A 68 8.21 -9.34 -14.07
C SER A 68 7.97 -8.00 -13.37
N SER A 69 7.01 -7.27 -13.87
CA SER A 69 6.52 -6.00 -13.31
C SER A 69 5.00 -6.03 -13.22
N PRO A 70 4.37 -5.12 -12.48
CA PRO A 70 2.91 -5.04 -12.44
C PRO A 70 2.30 -4.89 -13.82
N GLU A 71 1.36 -5.75 -14.14
CA GLU A 71 0.64 -5.75 -15.41
C GLU A 71 -0.48 -4.70 -15.43
N GLY A 72 -0.95 -4.34 -16.63
CA GLY A 72 -2.13 -3.54 -16.83
C GLY A 72 -3.41 -4.29 -16.44
N TYR A 73 -4.47 -3.57 -16.24
CA TYR A 73 -5.79 -4.14 -16.02
C TYR A 73 -6.60 -4.17 -17.32
N THR A 74 -7.10 -5.34 -17.68
CA THR A 74 -8.02 -5.52 -18.81
C THR A 74 -9.39 -5.88 -18.26
N ASP A 75 -10.37 -4.99 -18.48
CA ASP A 75 -11.74 -5.22 -18.05
C ASP A 75 -12.43 -6.24 -18.97
N PRO A 76 -13.06 -7.29 -18.40
CA PRO A 76 -13.66 -8.37 -19.21
C PRO A 76 -14.94 -7.94 -19.96
N TRP A 77 -15.55 -6.81 -19.61
CA TRP A 77 -16.82 -6.34 -20.19
C TRP A 77 -16.73 -4.99 -20.91
N LYS A 78 -15.90 -4.08 -20.40
CA LYS A 78 -15.85 -2.68 -20.83
C LYS A 78 -14.44 -2.20 -21.08
N PRO A 79 -13.97 -2.15 -22.35
CA PRO A 79 -12.61 -1.72 -22.68
C PRO A 79 -12.26 -0.32 -22.19
N GLU A 80 -13.26 0.57 -21.98
CA GLU A 80 -13.03 1.89 -21.42
C GLU A 80 -12.48 1.89 -19.99
N TYR A 81 -12.61 0.75 -19.28
CA TYR A 81 -12.03 0.56 -17.94
C TYR A 81 -10.62 -0.05 -17.96
N ASN A 82 -10.10 -0.41 -19.11
CA ASN A 82 -8.72 -0.87 -19.23
C ASN A 82 -7.76 0.20 -18.69
N SER A 83 -6.69 -0.25 -18.08
CA SER A 83 -5.64 0.62 -17.55
C SER A 83 -4.27 0.04 -17.87
N ASP A 84 -3.40 0.87 -18.40
CA ASP A 84 -2.01 0.50 -18.61
C ASP A 84 -1.29 0.26 -17.27
N PRO A 85 -0.17 -0.47 -17.26
CA PRO A 85 0.64 -0.63 -16.08
C PRO A 85 1.01 0.73 -15.46
N THR A 86 0.86 0.86 -14.15
CA THR A 86 1.15 2.12 -13.44
C THR A 86 2.62 2.30 -13.11
N THR A 87 3.41 1.22 -13.21
CA THR A 87 4.83 1.18 -12.92
C THR A 87 5.48 0.00 -13.64
N SER A 88 6.79 0.09 -13.83
CA SER A 88 7.65 -1.00 -14.33
C SER A 88 8.58 -1.56 -13.26
N ILE A 89 8.30 -1.29 -11.98
CA ILE A 89 9.16 -1.74 -10.90
C ILE A 89 9.18 -3.27 -10.83
N THR A 90 10.37 -3.85 -10.72
CA THR A 90 10.57 -5.30 -10.58
C THR A 90 10.81 -5.69 -9.12
N VAL A 91 10.81 -6.99 -8.82
CA VAL A 91 11.07 -7.47 -7.45
C VAL A 91 12.54 -7.34 -7.07
N LYS A 92 13.45 -7.69 -7.98
CA LYS A 92 14.90 -7.69 -7.72
C LYS A 92 15.40 -6.34 -7.25
N TRP A 93 16.18 -6.37 -6.17
CA TRP A 93 16.83 -5.16 -5.66
C TRP A 93 17.85 -4.59 -6.65
N ASP A 94 17.80 -3.29 -6.86
CA ASP A 94 18.76 -2.54 -7.68
C ASP A 94 19.47 -1.49 -6.82
N GLU A 95 20.78 -1.69 -6.60
CA GLU A 95 21.59 -0.73 -5.84
C GLU A 95 21.80 0.58 -6.60
N GLY A 96 21.77 0.57 -7.93
CA GLY A 96 21.90 1.75 -8.77
C GLY A 96 20.64 2.60 -8.87
N ALA A 97 19.49 2.06 -8.42
CA ALA A 97 18.22 2.77 -8.48
C ALA A 97 18.19 3.98 -7.54
N SER A 98 17.38 4.97 -7.90
CA SER A 98 17.13 6.15 -7.07
C SER A 98 16.46 5.75 -5.72
N ASN A 99 16.54 6.65 -4.73
CA ASN A 99 15.86 6.42 -3.45
C ASN A 99 14.34 6.25 -3.60
N GLU A 100 13.72 6.98 -4.53
CA GLU A 100 12.29 6.84 -4.84
C GLU A 100 11.95 5.47 -5.41
N GLU A 101 12.74 4.95 -6.36
CA GLU A 101 12.55 3.60 -6.91
C GLU A 101 12.79 2.51 -5.87
N LYS A 102 13.80 2.69 -5.00
CA LYS A 102 14.05 1.79 -3.87
C LYS A 102 12.86 1.79 -2.90
N LEU A 103 12.31 2.97 -2.59
CA LEU A 103 11.13 3.11 -1.74
C LEU A 103 9.89 2.48 -2.38
N GLU A 104 9.64 2.74 -3.67
CA GLU A 104 8.55 2.13 -4.41
C GLU A 104 8.62 0.60 -4.35
N ARG A 105 9.80 0.03 -4.57
CA ARG A 105 10.04 -1.42 -4.51
C ARG A 105 9.73 -1.98 -3.13
N ILE A 106 10.22 -1.35 -2.07
CA ILE A 106 9.98 -1.76 -0.68
C ILE A 106 8.48 -1.70 -0.36
N ILE A 107 7.83 -0.59 -0.64
CA ILE A 107 6.41 -0.41 -0.29
C ILE A 107 5.51 -1.33 -1.12
N THR A 108 5.84 -1.58 -2.38
CA THR A 108 5.10 -2.53 -3.23
C THR A 108 5.15 -3.95 -2.64
N GLN A 109 6.32 -4.41 -2.23
CA GLN A 109 6.44 -5.73 -1.60
C GLN A 109 5.78 -5.76 -0.21
N LYS A 110 5.87 -4.68 0.57
CA LYS A 110 5.17 -4.54 1.85
C LYS A 110 3.65 -4.57 1.66
N TRP A 111 3.13 -3.94 0.61
CA TRP A 111 1.70 -3.98 0.27
C TRP A 111 1.21 -5.40 0.02
N ILE A 112 1.96 -6.17 -0.78
CA ILE A 112 1.65 -7.58 -1.06
C ILE A 112 1.70 -8.41 0.23
N ALA A 113 2.75 -8.22 1.04
CA ALA A 113 2.96 -8.95 2.29
C ALA A 113 1.85 -8.70 3.33
N ASN A 114 1.27 -7.51 3.34
CA ASN A 114 0.22 -7.12 4.29
C ASN A 114 -1.18 -7.63 3.90
N PHE A 115 -1.36 -8.25 2.73
CA PHE A 115 -2.68 -8.80 2.38
C PHE A 115 -3.11 -9.90 3.36
N PRO A 116 -4.33 -9.86 3.95
CA PRO A 116 -5.46 -8.97 3.65
C PRO A 116 -5.62 -7.76 4.59
N LEU A 117 -4.60 -7.37 5.34
CA LEU A 117 -4.65 -6.18 6.20
C LEU A 117 -4.78 -4.91 5.35
N SER A 118 -5.65 -3.98 5.76
CA SER A 118 -5.93 -2.78 4.96
C SER A 118 -5.40 -1.48 5.56
N THR A 119 -5.37 -1.34 6.87
CA THR A 119 -5.05 -0.07 7.55
C THR A 119 -3.58 0.33 7.41
N GLU A 120 -2.66 -0.61 7.61
CA GLU A 120 -1.22 -0.37 7.49
C GLU A 120 -0.82 -0.03 6.04
N PRO A 121 -1.20 -0.83 5.01
CA PRO A 121 -0.96 -0.48 3.62
C PRO A 121 -1.55 0.87 3.20
N TRP A 122 -2.76 1.19 3.66
CA TRP A 122 -3.38 2.49 3.38
C TRP A 122 -2.61 3.65 4.03
N ALA A 123 -2.08 3.47 5.24
CA ALA A 123 -1.23 4.46 5.89
C ALA A 123 0.08 4.67 5.11
N ASP A 124 0.74 3.59 4.68
CA ASP A 124 1.94 3.67 3.84
C ASP A 124 1.67 4.36 2.51
N TYR A 125 0.57 3.99 1.84
CA TYR A 125 0.17 4.62 0.58
C TYR A 125 -0.04 6.13 0.72
N ARG A 126 -0.75 6.57 1.76
CA ARG A 126 -0.97 8.01 2.00
C ARG A 126 0.33 8.76 2.27
N ARG A 127 1.24 8.15 3.02
CA ARG A 127 2.52 8.74 3.40
C ARG A 127 3.51 8.82 2.24
N THR A 128 3.59 7.78 1.41
CA THR A 128 4.63 7.62 0.39
C THR A 128 4.14 7.80 -1.05
N GLY A 129 2.84 7.62 -1.30
CA GLY A 129 2.27 7.53 -2.66
C GLY A 129 2.47 6.17 -3.33
N TYR A 130 3.06 5.20 -2.63
CA TYR A 130 3.31 3.85 -3.13
C TYR A 130 2.47 2.79 -2.42
N PRO A 131 2.15 1.66 -3.11
CA PRO A 131 2.42 1.36 -4.52
C PRO A 131 1.64 2.27 -5.47
N LYS A 132 2.05 2.35 -6.73
CA LYS A 132 1.30 3.06 -7.77
C LYS A 132 0.07 2.26 -8.16
N LEU A 133 -1.05 2.55 -7.52
CA LEU A 133 -2.32 1.86 -7.73
C LEU A 133 -3.05 2.36 -8.99
N PHE A 134 -3.87 1.50 -9.59
CA PHE A 134 -4.82 1.94 -10.61
C PHE A 134 -5.77 2.99 -10.07
N ARG A 135 -6.11 3.97 -10.91
CA ARG A 135 -7.04 5.02 -10.55
C ARG A 135 -8.44 4.68 -11.05
N PRO A 136 -9.48 5.00 -10.29
CA PRO A 136 -10.84 4.80 -10.76
C PRO A 136 -11.07 5.66 -12.03
N LYS A 137 -11.63 5.05 -13.07
CA LYS A 137 -11.99 5.77 -14.29
C LYS A 137 -13.18 6.71 -14.08
N GLN A 138 -14.00 6.43 -13.07
CA GLN A 138 -15.15 7.25 -12.71
C GLN A 138 -15.11 7.57 -11.21
N ASN A 139 -15.24 8.86 -10.90
CA ASN A 139 -15.36 9.36 -9.54
C ASN A 139 -16.66 10.16 -9.43
N LEU A 140 -17.57 9.71 -8.58
CA LEU A 140 -18.89 10.34 -8.39
C LEU A 140 -18.83 11.56 -7.45
N ALA A 141 -17.73 11.78 -6.76
CA ALA A 141 -17.56 12.87 -5.79
C ALA A 141 -16.20 13.57 -5.93
N PRO A 142 -15.83 14.09 -7.11
CA PRO A 142 -14.49 14.65 -7.36
C PRO A 142 -14.19 15.94 -6.57
N SER A 143 -15.23 16.65 -6.13
CA SER A 143 -15.09 17.82 -5.24
C SER A 143 -14.72 17.47 -3.80
N ILE A 144 -14.96 16.22 -3.38
CA ILE A 144 -14.76 15.74 -2.02
C ILE A 144 -13.52 14.83 -1.94
N ILE A 145 -13.31 13.99 -2.96
CA ILE A 145 -12.21 13.04 -3.05
C ILE A 145 -11.49 13.25 -4.39
N ASP A 146 -10.18 13.44 -4.31
CA ASP A 146 -9.36 13.52 -5.52
C ASP A 146 -9.33 12.17 -6.24
N THR A 147 -9.62 12.18 -7.56
CA THR A 147 -9.66 10.96 -8.37
C THR A 147 -8.29 10.28 -8.44
N GLN A 148 -7.21 11.06 -8.44
CA GLN A 148 -5.85 10.52 -8.58
C GLN A 148 -5.26 10.05 -7.25
N LEU A 149 -5.69 10.60 -6.14
CA LEU A 149 -5.13 10.34 -4.82
C LEU A 149 -5.98 9.40 -3.97
N GLY A 150 -7.28 9.29 -4.29
CA GLY A 150 -8.22 8.55 -3.48
C GLY A 150 -8.48 9.19 -2.11
N PRO A 151 -9.15 8.48 -1.19
CA PRO A 151 -9.43 9.00 0.14
C PRO A 151 -8.15 9.13 0.96
N ARG A 152 -7.98 10.30 1.60
CA ARG A 152 -6.81 10.66 2.42
C ARG A 152 -7.06 10.54 3.92
N ARG A 153 -8.32 10.62 4.35
CA ARG A 153 -8.74 10.49 5.74
C ARG A 153 -10.16 9.93 5.86
N LEU A 154 -10.51 9.50 7.04
CA LEU A 154 -11.91 9.27 7.42
C LEU A 154 -12.50 10.59 7.92
N LEU A 155 -13.80 10.79 7.71
CA LEU A 155 -14.56 11.92 8.25
C LEU A 155 -14.72 11.76 9.76
N TYR A 156 -15.02 12.87 10.45
CA TYR A 156 -15.46 12.78 11.83
C TYR A 156 -16.79 11.99 11.91
N ASN A 157 -16.95 11.24 12.99
CA ASN A 157 -18.14 10.43 13.20
C ASN A 157 -19.35 11.32 13.42
N GLU A 158 -20.50 10.94 12.87
CA GLU A 158 -21.75 11.69 13.00
C GLU A 158 -22.18 11.89 14.46
N THR A 159 -21.87 10.93 15.32
CA THR A 159 -22.11 11.06 16.78
C THR A 159 -21.30 12.19 17.37
N GLU A 160 -20.02 12.35 16.98
CA GLU A 160 -19.18 13.46 17.42
C GLU A 160 -19.68 14.79 16.86
N LEU A 161 -20.08 14.83 15.61
CA LEU A 161 -20.67 16.02 14.99
C LEU A 161 -21.93 16.51 15.73
N SER A 162 -22.71 15.61 16.29
CA SER A 162 -23.96 15.93 17.01
C SER A 162 -23.75 16.22 18.51
N SER A 163 -22.89 15.46 19.19
CA SER A 163 -22.72 15.53 20.65
C SER A 163 -21.58 16.46 21.09
N ASN A 164 -20.59 16.70 20.22
CA ASN A 164 -19.37 17.47 20.51
C ASN A 164 -19.11 18.54 19.43
N THR A 165 -20.17 19.16 18.92
CA THR A 165 -20.17 20.05 17.76
C THR A 165 -19.11 21.17 17.84
N VAL A 166 -18.94 21.78 19.02
CA VAL A 166 -18.03 22.90 19.20
C VAL A 166 -16.58 22.46 18.97
N GLU A 167 -16.15 21.37 19.60
CA GLU A 167 -14.77 20.90 19.50
C GLU A 167 -14.47 20.27 18.13
N VAL A 168 -15.46 19.59 17.54
CA VAL A 168 -15.32 19.10 16.15
C VAL A 168 -15.15 20.25 15.17
N ASN A 169 -15.92 21.33 15.29
CA ASN A 169 -15.74 22.52 14.46
C ASN A 169 -14.36 23.16 14.68
N ASN A 170 -13.88 23.25 15.92
CA ASN A 170 -12.52 23.71 16.21
C ASN A 170 -11.47 22.83 15.54
N ALA A 171 -11.60 21.51 15.62
CA ALA A 171 -10.72 20.54 14.98
C ALA A 171 -10.74 20.66 13.44
N ILE A 172 -11.91 20.91 12.83
CA ILE A 172 -12.02 21.16 11.39
C ILE A 172 -11.28 22.45 11.00
N GLN A 173 -11.37 23.51 11.78
CA GLN A 173 -10.62 24.75 11.51
C GLN A 173 -9.10 24.55 11.61
N LEU A 174 -8.63 23.81 12.62
CA LEU A 174 -7.22 23.43 12.73
C LEU A 174 -6.76 22.56 11.54
N LEU A 175 -7.56 21.57 11.16
CA LEU A 175 -7.29 20.71 10.00
C LEU A 175 -7.14 21.57 8.73
N LYS A 176 -8.03 22.54 8.50
CA LYS A 176 -7.96 23.46 7.35
C LYS A 176 -6.71 24.34 7.39
N ALA A 177 -6.30 24.79 8.57
CA ALA A 177 -5.11 25.64 8.73
C ALA A 177 -3.80 24.88 8.48
N GLU A 178 -3.74 23.58 8.84
CA GLU A 178 -2.52 22.77 8.76
C GLU A 178 -2.43 21.91 7.51
N SER A 179 -3.54 21.72 6.79
CA SER A 179 -3.60 20.88 5.60
C SER A 179 -2.88 21.52 4.42
N SER A 180 -2.10 20.72 3.69
CA SER A 180 -1.51 21.14 2.40
C SER A 180 -2.53 21.13 1.25
N GLU A 181 -3.70 20.53 1.44
CA GLU A 181 -4.80 20.52 0.48
C GLU A 181 -6.13 20.27 1.20
N VAL A 182 -7.02 21.27 1.16
CA VAL A 182 -8.36 21.20 1.72
C VAL A 182 -9.35 20.90 0.61
N LYS A 183 -10.24 19.93 0.82
CA LYS A 183 -11.36 19.62 -0.08
C LYS A 183 -12.69 19.92 0.61
N GLY A 184 -13.63 20.47 -0.16
CA GLY A 184 -14.94 20.82 0.35
C GLY A 184 -14.90 21.80 1.52
N ASP A 185 -15.66 21.51 2.55
CA ASP A 185 -15.74 22.29 3.80
C ASP A 185 -14.63 21.97 4.83
N GLY A 186 -13.74 21.06 4.49
CA GLY A 186 -12.62 20.63 5.33
C GLY A 186 -12.81 19.23 5.93
N ASP A 187 -13.99 18.86 6.40
CA ASP A 187 -14.25 17.50 6.88
C ASP A 187 -14.68 16.59 5.72
N THR A 188 -13.76 16.35 4.81
CA THR A 188 -13.96 15.49 3.65
C THR A 188 -12.86 14.43 3.53
N GLY A 189 -13.17 13.35 2.83
CA GLY A 189 -12.21 12.28 2.57
C GLY A 189 -11.00 12.70 1.75
N GLY A 190 -11.04 13.82 1.04
CA GLY A 190 -9.94 14.34 0.23
C GLY A 190 -9.06 15.36 0.94
N THR A 191 -9.44 15.88 2.10
CA THR A 191 -8.61 16.82 2.88
C THR A 191 -7.41 16.09 3.48
N ARG A 192 -6.20 16.63 3.28
CA ARG A 192 -4.96 16.02 3.75
C ARG A 192 -4.73 16.30 5.23
N LEU A 193 -4.14 15.34 5.91
CA LEU A 193 -3.64 15.51 7.27
C LEU A 193 -2.28 16.23 7.26
N TRP A 194 -1.87 16.82 8.37
CA TRP A 194 -0.64 17.59 8.52
C TRP A 194 0.64 16.86 8.07
N TRP A 195 0.66 15.54 8.19
CA TRP A 195 1.78 14.68 7.78
C TRP A 195 1.67 14.18 6.34
N ASP A 196 0.47 14.22 5.75
CA ASP A 196 0.19 13.85 4.37
C ASP A 196 0.36 15.08 3.46
N ARG A 197 1.59 15.52 3.27
CA ARG A 197 1.89 16.76 2.59
C ARG A 197 1.97 16.58 1.09
N LYS A 198 1.32 17.52 0.37
CA LYS A 198 1.35 17.59 -1.09
C LYS A 198 2.65 18.22 -1.60
N ASP A 199 3.22 19.12 -0.83
CA ASP A 199 4.35 19.98 -1.18
C ASP A 199 5.72 19.39 -0.83
N LYS A 200 5.74 18.17 -0.30
CA LYS A 200 6.98 17.45 0.06
C LYS A 200 7.04 16.09 -0.61
N GLY A 201 8.22 15.76 -1.12
CA GLY A 201 8.57 14.40 -1.54
C GLY A 201 8.86 13.50 -0.33
N ASN A 202 9.29 12.28 -0.64
CA ASN A 202 9.66 11.28 0.39
C ASN A 202 11.07 11.52 0.95
N PHE A 203 11.89 12.29 0.22
CA PHE A 203 13.28 12.59 0.56
C PHE A 203 13.61 14.07 0.39
#